data_710330d3705b3319664480623278773a
#
_entry.id   710330d3705b3319664480623278773a
#
_cell.length_a   1.000
_cell.length_b   1.000
_cell.length_c   1.000
_cell.angle_alpha   90.00
_cell.angle_beta   90.00
_cell.angle_gamma   90.00
#
_symmetry.space_group_name_H-M   'P 1'
#
loop_
_entity.id
_entity.type
_entity.pdbx_description
1 polymer ?
#
loop_
_entity_poly.entity_id
_entity_poly.type
_entity_poly.pdbx_seq_one_letter_code
_entity_poly.pdbx_strand_id
1 'polypeptide(L)'
;ITFGAYNLLSSKNNELSTAISADEKKPVYWVAPMDANYKRDKPGMSPMGMNLVPVYDDGGKGPDEGPGTIRISPDVMNNLGVRTAVASYQPLHTEINTVGYVAYDEDKLVHIHPRVEGWIEKLYVKAIGDPVKQNQALYEIYSPELVNAQEELLLALNRKNDILIRAAQNRLTALQLPKSAIARLKETKQVQQTITFYSPQNGVVENLKIREGFFVQPGSTLMSIGDLSEVWVEAEVFERQAGQVKTGTTVTMTLDYLPGKSWEGQVDFIYPTLDPKTRTVKVRLRFRNEDGIFKPNMFAQITIHTNDNEQ
;
A
#
# COMPACT_ATOMS: atom_id res chain seq x y z
N ILE A 1 37.66 28.79 -34.84
CA ILE A 1 38.53 29.94 -34.55
C ILE A 1 39.09 29.72 -33.12
N THR A 2 40.29 29.35 -33.13
CA THR A 2 41.56 29.60 -32.46
C THR A 2 41.76 28.81 -31.16
N PHE A 3 42.71 27.84 -31.20
CA PHE A 3 44.15 27.84 -30.83
C PHE A 3 44.35 28.21 -29.33
N GLY A 4 44.99 27.45 -28.52
CA GLY A 4 46.24 26.69 -28.54
C GLY A 4 46.77 26.78 -27.14
N ALA A 5 47.42 25.87 -26.63
CA ALA A 5 48.89 25.72 -26.57
C ALA A 5 49.29 24.61 -25.60
N TYR A 6 50.07 23.74 -26.12
CA TYR A 6 50.98 22.80 -25.45
C TYR A 6 51.97 23.55 -24.57
N ASN A 7 52.32 22.96 -23.40
CA ASN A 7 53.67 23.12 -22.88
C ASN A 7 54.13 21.85 -22.17
N LEU A 8 55.02 21.17 -22.86
CA LEU A 8 55.99 20.19 -22.38
C LEU A 8 57.16 20.93 -21.71
N LEU A 9 57.59 20.50 -20.53
CA LEU A 9 58.96 20.63 -20.01
C LEU A 9 59.11 19.56 -18.93
N SER A 10 59.70 18.42 -19.25
CA SER A 10 61.14 18.10 -19.14
C SER A 10 61.67 18.00 -17.69
N SER A 11 61.84 16.73 -17.35
CA SER A 11 62.83 16.08 -16.49
C SER A 11 63.76 16.95 -15.66
N LYS A 12 63.88 16.58 -14.36
CA LYS A 12 65.19 16.44 -13.69
C LYS A 12 65.03 15.41 -12.55
N ASN A 13 65.79 14.33 -12.73
CA ASN A 13 66.20 13.44 -11.66
C ASN A 13 66.91 14.23 -10.58
N ASN A 14 66.46 14.05 -9.34
CA ASN A 14 67.31 14.31 -8.20
C ASN A 14 67.20 13.15 -7.23
N GLU A 15 68.17 12.24 -7.32
CA GLU A 15 68.41 11.25 -6.29
C GLU A 15 68.79 12.02 -5.01
N LEU A 16 67.90 12.04 -4.03
CA LEU A 16 68.29 12.31 -2.65
C LEU A 16 68.18 10.99 -1.90
N SER A 17 69.32 10.36 -1.77
CA SER A 17 69.63 9.36 -0.78
C SER A 17 69.28 9.93 0.61
N THR A 18 68.11 9.63 1.14
CA THR A 18 67.87 9.85 2.56
C THR A 18 68.14 8.52 3.25
N ALA A 19 69.29 8.49 3.92
CA ALA A 19 69.66 7.47 4.89
C ALA A 19 68.53 7.41 5.95
N ILE A 20 67.73 6.34 5.91
CA ILE A 20 66.87 5.99 7.00
C ILE A 20 67.76 5.47 8.13
N SER A 21 67.93 6.31 9.14
CA SER A 21 68.45 5.92 10.43
C SER A 21 67.55 4.85 10.97
N ALA A 22 67.97 3.60 10.83
CA ALA A 22 67.28 2.47 11.52
C ALA A 22 67.55 2.68 13.02
N ASP A 23 66.51 3.08 13.72
CA ASP A 23 66.46 3.03 15.17
C ASP A 23 66.60 1.55 15.57
N GLU A 24 67.85 1.17 15.94
CA GLU A 24 68.15 -0.22 16.37
C GLU A 24 67.41 -0.51 17.64
N LYS A 25 66.19 -1.12 17.47
CA LYS A 25 65.42 -1.67 18.59
C LYS A 25 66.32 -2.69 19.34
N LYS A 26 66.69 -2.41 20.55
CA LYS A 26 67.46 -3.33 21.38
C LYS A 26 66.49 -4.48 21.82
N PRO A 27 66.91 -5.75 21.63
CA PRO A 27 66.10 -6.87 22.09
C PRO A 27 66.01 -6.86 23.62
N VAL A 28 64.83 -7.15 24.15
CA VAL A 28 64.55 -7.17 25.59
C VAL A 28 65.20 -8.39 26.23
N TYR A 29 65.14 -9.51 25.55
CA TYR A 29 65.79 -10.76 25.95
C TYR A 29 65.99 -11.66 24.73
N TRP A 30 66.77 -12.74 24.94
CA TRP A 30 67.03 -13.76 23.94
C TRP A 30 66.46 -15.10 24.42
N VAL A 31 65.81 -15.87 23.55
CA VAL A 31 65.10 -17.11 23.87
C VAL A 31 65.61 -18.27 23.02
N ALA A 32 65.63 -19.49 23.56
CA ALA A 32 65.99 -20.67 22.78
C ALA A 32 64.81 -21.10 21.87
N PRO A 33 65.05 -21.45 20.59
CA PRO A 33 63.97 -21.82 19.64
C PRO A 33 63.11 -23.04 20.07
N MET A 34 63.65 -23.93 20.87
CA MET A 34 63.00 -25.15 21.32
C MET A 34 62.58 -25.15 22.78
N ASP A 35 62.99 -24.14 23.56
CA ASP A 35 62.63 -23.97 24.97
C ASP A 35 62.37 -22.48 25.30
N ALA A 36 61.07 -22.14 25.30
CA ALA A 36 60.60 -20.80 25.55
C ALA A 36 60.89 -20.32 27.01
N ASN A 37 61.23 -21.19 27.94
CA ASN A 37 61.54 -20.85 29.31
C ASN A 37 63.05 -20.48 29.48
N TYR A 38 63.90 -20.85 28.53
CA TYR A 38 65.32 -20.47 28.58
C TYR A 38 65.54 -19.07 27.98
N LYS A 39 65.66 -18.08 28.86
CA LYS A 39 65.83 -16.66 28.54
C LYS A 39 67.19 -16.12 29.01
N ARG A 40 67.83 -15.29 28.21
CA ARG A 40 69.04 -14.57 28.53
C ARG A 40 69.03 -13.12 28.06
N ASP A 41 69.76 -12.24 28.77
CA ASP A 41 69.83 -10.82 28.45
C ASP A 41 70.89 -10.49 27.37
N LYS A 42 71.63 -11.51 26.92
CA LYS A 42 72.74 -11.35 25.92
C LYS A 42 72.62 -12.42 24.84
N PRO A 43 73.04 -12.12 23.59
CA PRO A 43 73.09 -13.12 22.53
C PRO A 43 74.10 -14.24 22.91
N GLY A 44 73.81 -15.46 22.48
CA GLY A 44 74.63 -16.61 22.78
C GLY A 44 73.98 -17.92 22.30
N MET A 45 74.59 -19.05 22.73
CA MET A 45 74.05 -20.36 22.44
C MET A 45 73.32 -20.91 23.63
N SER A 46 72.24 -21.68 23.38
CA SER A 46 71.52 -22.48 24.37
C SER A 46 72.40 -23.63 24.83
N PRO A 47 72.09 -24.32 25.96
CA PRO A 47 72.82 -25.50 26.42
C PRO A 47 72.85 -26.62 25.41
N MET A 48 71.91 -26.62 24.40
CA MET A 48 71.80 -27.59 23.33
C MET A 48 72.50 -27.14 22.04
N GLY A 49 73.35 -26.07 22.05
CA GLY A 49 74.14 -25.62 20.94
C GLY A 49 73.38 -24.83 19.83
N MET A 50 72.19 -24.41 20.08
CA MET A 50 71.43 -23.57 19.13
C MET A 50 71.53 -22.08 19.47
N ASN A 51 71.60 -21.22 18.44
CA ASN A 51 71.64 -19.76 18.62
C ASN A 51 70.32 -19.28 19.22
N LEU A 52 70.42 -18.38 20.20
CA LEU A 52 69.24 -17.74 20.79
C LEU A 52 68.67 -16.69 19.80
N VAL A 53 67.32 -16.62 19.76
CA VAL A 53 66.60 -15.65 18.93
C VAL A 53 66.26 -14.41 19.76
N PRO A 54 66.54 -13.21 19.23
CA PRO A 54 66.20 -11.98 19.94
C PRO A 54 64.67 -11.74 19.97
N VAL A 55 64.18 -11.41 21.12
CA VAL A 55 62.79 -10.97 21.32
C VAL A 55 62.78 -9.48 21.57
N TYR A 56 62.14 -8.75 20.72
CA TYR A 56 61.99 -7.30 20.84
C TYR A 56 60.67 -6.99 21.57
N ASP A 57 60.68 -5.95 22.36
CA ASP A 57 59.44 -5.40 22.90
C ASP A 57 58.73 -4.67 21.76
N ASP A 58 57.72 -5.29 21.23
CA ASP A 58 56.84 -4.68 20.22
C ASP A 58 55.96 -3.58 20.81
N GLY A 59 56.35 -3.14 22.02
CA GLY A 59 55.83 -2.05 22.80
C GLY A 59 54.41 -1.68 22.38
N GLY A 60 53.42 -2.31 22.93
CA GLY A 60 51.99 -2.09 22.63
C GLY A 60 51.52 -0.65 22.65
N LYS A 61 52.15 0.23 21.88
CA LYS A 61 51.78 1.61 21.62
C LYS A 61 50.93 1.69 20.35
N GLY A 62 49.76 1.09 20.39
CA GLY A 62 48.65 1.62 19.64
C GLY A 62 47.88 2.63 20.50
N PRO A 63 47.00 3.43 19.95
CA PRO A 63 46.19 4.37 20.70
C PRO A 63 45.54 3.64 21.88
N ASP A 64 45.54 4.29 23.04
CA ASP A 64 45.01 3.76 24.30
C ASP A 64 43.46 3.65 24.15
N GLU A 65 42.99 2.45 23.85
CA GLU A 65 41.59 2.20 23.56
C GLU A 65 40.72 1.96 24.83
N GLY A 66 41.27 2.30 25.98
CA GLY A 66 40.57 2.28 27.27
C GLY A 66 40.51 0.92 27.98
N PRO A 67 40.04 0.88 29.21
CA PRO A 67 39.96 -0.34 30.02
C PRO A 67 38.94 -1.31 29.46
N GLY A 68 39.39 -2.51 29.11
CA GLY A 68 38.54 -3.61 28.59
C GLY A 68 38.92 -4.07 27.17
N THR A 69 39.88 -3.45 26.51
CA THR A 69 40.33 -3.86 25.19
C THR A 69 41.20 -5.12 25.27
N ILE A 70 40.78 -6.19 24.62
CA ILE A 70 41.54 -7.43 24.50
C ILE A 70 42.22 -7.42 23.12
N ARG A 71 43.54 -7.42 23.09
CA ARG A 71 44.30 -7.55 21.84
C ARG A 71 44.59 -9.01 21.53
N ILE A 72 44.20 -9.40 20.33
CA ILE A 72 44.42 -10.74 19.81
C ILE A 72 45.40 -10.60 18.65
N SER A 73 46.52 -11.37 18.71
CA SER A 73 47.49 -11.33 17.61
C SER A 73 46.90 -11.82 16.29
N PRO A 74 47.38 -11.30 15.13
CA PRO A 74 46.91 -11.74 13.82
C PRO A 74 47.00 -13.25 13.59
N ASP A 75 48.04 -13.88 14.17
CA ASP A 75 48.22 -15.34 14.06
C ASP A 75 47.14 -16.12 14.81
N VAL A 76 46.73 -15.63 15.98
CA VAL A 76 45.63 -16.24 16.74
C VAL A 76 44.27 -16.03 16.02
N MET A 77 44.06 -14.82 15.44
CA MET A 77 42.85 -14.54 14.65
C MET A 77 42.77 -15.47 13.43
N ASN A 78 43.85 -15.66 12.70
CA ASN A 78 43.89 -16.56 11.55
C ASN A 78 43.65 -18.03 11.93
N ASN A 79 44.22 -18.48 13.03
CA ASN A 79 44.07 -19.87 13.50
C ASN A 79 42.66 -20.16 14.06
N LEU A 80 42.01 -19.17 14.64
CA LEU A 80 40.64 -19.31 15.17
C LEU A 80 39.56 -19.10 14.10
N GLY A 81 39.91 -18.72 12.88
CA GLY A 81 38.98 -18.46 11.80
C GLY A 81 38.02 -17.29 12.07
N VAL A 82 38.45 -16.34 12.92
CA VAL A 82 37.65 -15.15 13.28
C VAL A 82 37.46 -14.28 12.04
N ARG A 83 36.21 -14.04 11.69
CA ARG A 83 35.85 -13.09 10.65
C ARG A 83 35.32 -11.81 11.30
N THR A 84 35.84 -10.67 10.90
CA THR A 84 35.39 -9.36 11.33
C THR A 84 34.62 -8.69 10.21
N ALA A 85 33.55 -7.97 10.57
CA ALA A 85 32.82 -7.11 9.66
C ALA A 85 32.68 -5.71 10.28
N VAL A 86 32.66 -4.71 9.43
CA VAL A 86 32.42 -3.33 9.85
C VAL A 86 30.94 -3.18 10.19
N ALA A 87 30.63 -2.75 11.41
CA ALA A 87 29.27 -2.36 11.78
C ALA A 87 28.97 -0.98 11.15
N SER A 88 27.92 -0.92 10.35
CA SER A 88 27.43 0.32 9.77
C SER A 88 25.97 0.54 10.18
N TYR A 89 25.60 1.80 10.45
CA TYR A 89 24.21 2.16 10.62
C TYR A 89 23.52 2.12 9.26
N GLN A 90 22.48 1.28 9.16
CA GLN A 90 21.62 1.23 7.98
C GLN A 90 20.18 1.39 8.45
N PRO A 91 19.33 2.15 7.71
CA PRO A 91 17.91 2.19 8.01
C PRO A 91 17.32 0.77 7.86
N LEU A 92 16.68 0.30 8.90
CA LEU A 92 15.91 -0.94 8.86
C LEU A 92 14.62 -0.67 8.07
N HIS A 93 14.53 -1.22 6.88
CA HIS A 93 13.26 -1.26 6.16
C HIS A 93 12.45 -2.42 6.72
N THR A 94 11.46 -2.10 7.52
CA THR A 94 10.54 -3.10 8.06
C THR A 94 9.37 -3.23 7.09
N GLU A 95 9.14 -4.43 6.60
CA GLU A 95 8.01 -4.76 5.75
C GLU A 95 7.04 -5.65 6.52
N ILE A 96 5.76 -5.32 6.43
CA ILE A 96 4.69 -6.15 6.97
C ILE A 96 4.02 -6.86 5.80
N ASN A 97 4.26 -8.16 5.71
CA ASN A 97 3.61 -9.02 4.72
C ASN A 97 2.32 -9.55 5.32
N THR A 98 1.22 -9.30 4.63
CA THR A 98 -0.11 -9.71 5.05
C THR A 98 -0.98 -10.06 3.84
N VAL A 99 -2.21 -10.42 4.11
CA VAL A 99 -3.20 -10.76 3.10
C VAL A 99 -4.41 -9.84 3.23
N GLY A 100 -5.13 -9.68 2.13
CA GLY A 100 -6.34 -8.88 2.11
C GLY A 100 -7.31 -9.35 1.04
N TYR A 101 -8.52 -8.82 1.09
CA TYR A 101 -9.56 -9.08 0.10
C TYR A 101 -9.95 -7.78 -0.59
N VAL A 102 -10.08 -7.86 -1.91
CA VAL A 102 -10.62 -6.74 -2.69
C VAL A 102 -12.09 -6.57 -2.35
N ALA A 103 -12.49 -5.34 -2.05
CA ALA A 103 -13.86 -4.95 -1.73
C ALA A 103 -14.31 -3.80 -2.63
N TYR A 104 -15.61 -3.60 -2.71
CA TYR A 104 -16.13 -2.37 -3.31
C TYR A 104 -15.71 -1.15 -2.50
N ASP A 105 -15.52 -0.03 -3.17
CA ASP A 105 -15.48 1.27 -2.51
C ASP A 105 -16.90 1.61 -2.04
N GLU A 106 -17.16 1.50 -0.73
CA GLU A 106 -18.48 1.74 -0.15
C GLU A 106 -18.94 3.20 -0.33
N ASP A 107 -18.01 4.14 -0.47
CA ASP A 107 -18.34 5.54 -0.76
C ASP A 107 -18.93 5.71 -2.17
N LYS A 108 -18.63 4.76 -3.08
CA LYS A 108 -19.10 4.71 -4.46
C LYS A 108 -20.18 3.65 -4.70
N LEU A 109 -20.73 3.09 -3.63
CA LEU A 109 -21.80 2.13 -3.69
C LEU A 109 -23.16 2.83 -3.54
N VAL A 110 -24.00 2.79 -4.56
CA VAL A 110 -25.33 3.38 -4.55
C VAL A 110 -26.41 2.33 -4.43
N HIS A 111 -27.23 2.45 -3.39
CA HIS A 111 -28.39 1.60 -3.19
C HIS A 111 -29.63 2.21 -3.85
N ILE A 112 -30.31 1.44 -4.68
CA ILE A 112 -31.52 1.84 -5.37
C ILE A 112 -32.72 1.37 -4.56
N HIS A 113 -33.48 2.34 -4.07
CA HIS A 113 -34.72 2.13 -3.31
C HIS A 113 -35.90 2.76 -4.04
N PRO A 114 -37.09 2.12 -4.09
CA PRO A 114 -38.28 2.77 -4.59
C PRO A 114 -38.77 3.82 -3.57
N ARG A 115 -39.35 4.90 -4.06
CA ARG A 115 -40.01 5.92 -3.22
C ARG A 115 -41.51 5.67 -3.07
N VAL A 116 -42.01 4.78 -3.88
CA VAL A 116 -43.43 4.40 -3.93
C VAL A 116 -43.57 2.90 -3.88
N GLU A 117 -44.72 2.42 -3.46
CA GLU A 117 -45.08 1.03 -3.62
C GLU A 117 -45.56 0.75 -5.03
N GLY A 118 -45.40 -0.48 -5.51
CA GLY A 118 -45.85 -0.86 -6.83
C GLY A 118 -45.27 -2.19 -7.31
N TRP A 119 -45.59 -2.53 -8.54
CA TRP A 119 -45.13 -3.74 -9.20
C TRP A 119 -44.04 -3.45 -10.22
N ILE A 120 -43.00 -4.27 -10.20
CA ILE A 120 -41.93 -4.22 -11.21
C ILE A 120 -42.48 -4.89 -12.48
N GLU A 121 -42.79 -4.09 -13.49
CA GLU A 121 -43.28 -4.59 -14.77
C GLU A 121 -42.18 -5.09 -15.67
N LYS A 122 -41.04 -4.39 -15.66
CA LYS A 122 -39.87 -4.74 -16.47
C LYS A 122 -38.60 -4.51 -15.74
N LEU A 123 -37.63 -5.41 -15.95
CA LEU A 123 -36.28 -5.32 -15.39
C LEU A 123 -35.25 -5.39 -16.52
N TYR A 124 -34.50 -4.32 -16.72
CA TYR A 124 -33.51 -4.22 -17.77
C TYR A 124 -32.16 -4.82 -17.38
N VAL A 125 -31.89 -4.90 -16.08
CA VAL A 125 -30.71 -5.50 -15.48
C VAL A 125 -31.09 -6.82 -14.85
N LYS A 126 -30.51 -7.93 -15.29
CA LYS A 126 -31.03 -9.26 -14.95
C LYS A 126 -30.16 -10.09 -14.05
N ALA A 127 -28.86 -9.70 -13.91
CA ALA A 127 -27.90 -10.46 -13.13
C ALA A 127 -26.98 -9.57 -12.30
N ILE A 128 -26.48 -10.14 -11.20
CA ILE A 128 -25.36 -9.57 -10.45
C ILE A 128 -24.13 -9.62 -11.36
N GLY A 129 -23.35 -8.53 -11.39
CA GLY A 129 -22.20 -8.37 -12.26
C GLY A 129 -22.53 -7.71 -13.61
N ASP A 130 -23.80 -7.49 -13.95
CA ASP A 130 -24.17 -6.78 -15.16
C ASP A 130 -23.58 -5.35 -15.14
N PRO A 131 -22.89 -4.92 -16.23
CA PRO A 131 -22.42 -3.55 -16.34
C PRO A 131 -23.58 -2.58 -16.56
N VAL A 132 -23.54 -1.45 -15.89
CA VAL A 132 -24.54 -0.40 -15.95
C VAL A 132 -23.88 0.94 -16.25
N LYS A 133 -24.46 1.69 -17.19
CA LYS A 133 -24.02 3.06 -17.49
C LYS A 133 -24.93 4.08 -16.82
N GLN A 134 -24.40 5.23 -16.51
CA GLN A 134 -25.20 6.36 -16.03
C GLN A 134 -26.34 6.67 -17.04
N ASN A 135 -27.54 6.90 -16.53
CA ASN A 135 -28.76 7.09 -17.30
C ASN A 135 -29.24 5.86 -18.12
N GLN A 136 -28.69 4.68 -17.88
CA GLN A 136 -29.23 3.44 -18.42
C GLN A 136 -30.51 3.08 -17.66
N ALA A 137 -31.56 2.61 -18.36
CA ALA A 137 -32.78 2.09 -17.74
C ALA A 137 -32.45 0.89 -16.84
N LEU A 138 -32.99 0.90 -15.64
CA LEU A 138 -32.86 -0.20 -14.67
C LEU A 138 -34.08 -1.04 -14.56
N TYR A 139 -35.25 -0.40 -14.31
CA TYR A 139 -36.49 -1.05 -14.15
C TYR A 139 -37.68 -0.14 -14.50
N GLU A 140 -38.83 -0.74 -14.78
CA GLU A 140 -40.12 -0.07 -14.90
C GLU A 140 -41.01 -0.50 -13.75
N ILE A 141 -41.67 0.48 -13.14
CA ILE A 141 -42.61 0.24 -12.04
C ILE A 141 -44.01 0.76 -12.42
N TYR A 142 -45.03 -0.04 -12.15
CA TYR A 142 -46.39 0.41 -12.07
C TYR A 142 -46.74 0.75 -10.61
N SER A 143 -47.18 1.98 -10.37
CA SER A 143 -47.56 2.44 -9.04
C SER A 143 -48.83 3.31 -9.13
N PRO A 144 -49.91 2.92 -8.45
CA PRO A 144 -51.12 3.74 -8.36
C PRO A 144 -50.85 5.16 -7.81
N GLU A 145 -49.88 5.28 -6.88
CA GLU A 145 -49.48 6.57 -6.32
C GLU A 145 -48.88 7.49 -7.38
N LEU A 146 -48.02 6.94 -8.25
CA LEU A 146 -47.40 7.71 -9.36
C LEU A 146 -48.45 8.11 -10.40
N VAL A 147 -49.43 7.24 -10.68
CA VAL A 147 -50.55 7.55 -11.58
C VAL A 147 -51.35 8.72 -11.01
N ASN A 148 -51.82 8.60 -9.77
CA ASN A 148 -52.59 9.65 -9.08
C ASN A 148 -51.86 11.00 -9.03
N ALA A 149 -50.54 10.98 -8.71
CA ALA A 149 -49.75 12.21 -8.68
C ALA A 149 -49.62 12.87 -10.06
N GLN A 150 -49.58 12.09 -11.14
CA GLN A 150 -49.60 12.60 -12.50
C GLN A 150 -50.94 13.23 -12.84
N GLU A 151 -52.06 12.56 -12.48
CA GLU A 151 -53.40 13.10 -12.67
C GLU A 151 -53.63 14.41 -11.92
N GLU A 152 -53.13 14.54 -10.69
CA GLU A 152 -53.15 15.80 -9.92
C GLU A 152 -52.43 16.94 -10.68
N LEU A 153 -51.26 16.66 -11.30
CA LEU A 153 -50.56 17.68 -12.10
C LEU A 153 -51.37 18.07 -13.33
N LEU A 154 -51.99 17.11 -14.05
CA LEU A 154 -52.81 17.41 -15.20
C LEU A 154 -54.05 18.23 -14.80
N LEU A 155 -54.69 17.92 -13.69
CA LEU A 155 -55.83 18.67 -13.17
C LEU A 155 -55.43 20.13 -12.84
N ALA A 156 -54.24 20.31 -12.17
CA ALA A 156 -53.70 21.63 -11.86
C ALA A 156 -53.43 22.45 -13.13
N LEU A 157 -52.86 21.81 -14.16
CA LEU A 157 -52.59 22.42 -15.46
C LEU A 157 -53.85 22.88 -16.16
N ASN A 158 -54.92 22.05 -16.14
CA ASN A 158 -56.19 22.36 -16.75
C ASN A 158 -56.89 23.53 -16.04
N ARG A 159 -56.74 23.63 -14.71
CA ARG A 159 -57.25 24.76 -13.91
C ARG A 159 -56.42 26.01 -14.01
N LYS A 160 -55.25 25.98 -14.66
CA LYS A 160 -54.29 27.10 -14.81
C LYS A 160 -53.94 27.77 -13.47
N ASN A 161 -53.83 26.99 -12.42
CA ASN A 161 -53.50 27.47 -11.08
C ASN A 161 -52.05 27.22 -10.76
N ASP A 162 -51.23 28.25 -10.77
CA ASP A 162 -49.74 28.14 -10.60
C ASP A 162 -49.36 27.59 -9.23
N ILE A 163 -50.15 27.83 -8.19
CA ILE A 163 -49.86 27.30 -6.84
C ILE A 163 -50.04 25.75 -6.86
N LEU A 164 -51.15 25.27 -7.41
CA LEU A 164 -51.40 23.83 -7.53
C LEU A 164 -50.40 23.15 -8.46
N ILE A 165 -50.05 23.79 -9.56
CA ILE A 165 -49.05 23.26 -10.50
C ILE A 165 -47.73 23.05 -9.79
N ARG A 166 -47.25 24.06 -9.04
CA ARG A 166 -45.99 23.93 -8.28
C ARG A 166 -46.05 22.84 -7.21
N ALA A 167 -47.15 22.75 -6.47
CA ALA A 167 -47.37 21.75 -5.45
C ALA A 167 -47.31 20.32 -6.04
N ALA A 168 -48.08 20.07 -7.13
CA ALA A 168 -48.12 18.78 -7.82
C ALA A 168 -46.72 18.41 -8.42
N GLN A 169 -46.00 19.39 -8.98
CA GLN A 169 -44.63 19.17 -9.49
C GLN A 169 -43.65 18.79 -8.36
N ASN A 170 -43.73 19.48 -7.23
CA ASN A 170 -42.87 19.18 -6.06
C ASN A 170 -43.19 17.76 -5.55
N ARG A 171 -44.46 17.34 -5.53
CA ARG A 171 -44.85 15.98 -5.16
C ARG A 171 -44.24 14.95 -6.09
N LEU A 172 -44.37 15.11 -7.42
CA LEU A 172 -43.75 14.22 -8.40
C LEU A 172 -42.23 14.17 -8.27
N THR A 173 -41.57 15.30 -7.97
CA THR A 173 -40.16 15.34 -7.73
C THR A 173 -39.75 14.60 -6.45
N ALA A 174 -40.52 14.75 -5.37
CA ALA A 174 -40.34 14.03 -4.12
C ALA A 174 -40.46 12.50 -4.29
N LEU A 175 -41.37 12.07 -5.16
CA LEU A 175 -41.52 10.67 -5.58
C LEU A 175 -40.45 10.20 -6.57
N GLN A 176 -39.44 11.05 -6.85
CA GLN A 176 -38.33 10.81 -7.79
C GLN A 176 -38.77 10.51 -9.22
N LEU A 177 -39.93 11.01 -9.67
CA LEU A 177 -40.28 10.91 -11.07
C LEU A 177 -39.20 11.62 -11.93
N PRO A 178 -38.63 10.96 -12.97
CA PRO A 178 -37.62 11.58 -13.84
C PRO A 178 -38.13 12.89 -14.43
N LYS A 179 -37.27 13.91 -14.48
CA LYS A 179 -37.61 15.21 -15.05
C LYS A 179 -38.12 15.14 -16.48
N SER A 180 -37.59 14.18 -17.28
CA SER A 180 -38.04 13.89 -18.62
C SER A 180 -39.49 13.38 -18.67
N ALA A 181 -39.89 12.55 -17.70
CA ALA A 181 -41.24 12.06 -17.57
C ALA A 181 -42.22 13.19 -17.21
N ILE A 182 -41.82 14.08 -16.27
CA ILE A 182 -42.62 15.27 -15.90
C ILE A 182 -42.77 16.22 -17.11
N ALA A 183 -41.69 16.45 -17.88
CA ALA A 183 -41.75 17.27 -19.10
C ALA A 183 -42.70 16.66 -20.15
N ARG A 184 -42.56 15.34 -20.41
CA ARG A 184 -43.46 14.60 -21.33
C ARG A 184 -44.89 14.67 -20.89
N LEU A 185 -45.21 14.49 -19.60
CA LEU A 185 -46.55 14.57 -19.05
C LEU A 185 -47.18 15.96 -19.32
N LYS A 186 -46.44 17.03 -19.17
CA LYS A 186 -46.91 18.39 -19.47
C LYS A 186 -47.21 18.63 -20.94
N GLU A 187 -46.37 18.06 -21.82
CA GLU A 187 -46.45 18.21 -23.26
C GLU A 187 -47.62 17.35 -23.84
N THR A 188 -47.60 16.07 -23.52
CA THR A 188 -48.54 15.09 -24.09
C THR A 188 -49.91 15.12 -23.38
N LYS A 189 -49.96 15.58 -22.12
CA LYS A 189 -51.13 15.50 -21.23
C LYS A 189 -51.70 14.09 -21.06
N GLN A 190 -50.83 13.09 -21.19
CA GLN A 190 -51.20 11.68 -21.03
C GLN A 190 -50.43 11.10 -19.83
N VAL A 191 -51.20 10.46 -18.95
CA VAL A 191 -50.65 9.73 -17.79
C VAL A 191 -49.90 8.48 -18.27
N GLN A 192 -48.70 8.28 -17.77
CA GLN A 192 -47.93 7.06 -17.96
C GLN A 192 -48.26 6.07 -16.84
N GLN A 193 -48.73 4.89 -17.17
CA GLN A 193 -49.03 3.84 -16.20
C GLN A 193 -47.76 3.28 -15.59
N THR A 194 -46.71 3.11 -16.38
CA THR A 194 -45.41 2.60 -15.96
C THR A 194 -44.35 3.68 -16.10
N ILE A 195 -43.47 3.78 -15.12
CA ILE A 195 -42.40 4.73 -15.07
C ILE A 195 -41.04 4.01 -15.07
N THR A 196 -40.17 4.41 -15.99
CA THR A 196 -38.79 3.89 -16.07
C THR A 196 -37.88 4.67 -15.14
N PHE A 197 -37.13 3.93 -14.32
CA PHE A 197 -36.07 4.48 -13.47
C PHE A 197 -34.69 4.14 -14.04
N TYR A 198 -33.75 5.07 -13.88
CA TYR A 198 -32.45 5.04 -14.52
C TYR A 198 -31.32 5.02 -13.50
N SER A 199 -30.16 4.51 -13.91
CA SER A 199 -28.99 4.50 -13.08
C SER A 199 -28.45 5.90 -12.83
N PRO A 200 -28.11 6.26 -11.58
CA PRO A 200 -27.46 7.53 -11.25
C PRO A 200 -25.99 7.57 -11.61
N GLN A 201 -25.34 6.42 -11.79
CA GLN A 201 -23.89 6.31 -12.03
C GLN A 201 -23.51 5.15 -12.95
N ASN A 202 -22.26 5.14 -13.40
CA ASN A 202 -21.65 3.97 -14.03
C ASN A 202 -21.25 2.95 -12.96
N GLY A 203 -21.23 1.67 -13.31
CA GLY A 203 -20.77 0.65 -12.39
C GLY A 203 -21.23 -0.74 -12.80
N VAL A 204 -21.25 -1.63 -11.82
CA VAL A 204 -21.78 -2.99 -11.95
C VAL A 204 -22.82 -3.25 -10.86
N VAL A 205 -23.75 -4.14 -11.15
CA VAL A 205 -24.75 -4.57 -10.18
C VAL A 205 -24.08 -5.45 -9.12
N GLU A 206 -24.00 -4.94 -7.91
CA GLU A 206 -23.45 -5.67 -6.76
C GLU A 206 -24.48 -6.62 -6.17
N ASN A 207 -25.73 -6.17 -6.11
CA ASN A 207 -26.83 -6.89 -5.48
C ASN A 207 -28.10 -6.67 -6.28
N LEU A 208 -28.93 -7.72 -6.43
CA LEU A 208 -30.21 -7.68 -7.17
C LEU A 208 -31.24 -8.52 -6.44
N LYS A 209 -32.16 -7.87 -5.72
CA LYS A 209 -33.17 -8.53 -4.87
C LYS A 209 -34.55 -8.64 -5.50
N ILE A 210 -34.74 -8.13 -6.72
CA ILE A 210 -36.03 -8.07 -7.40
C ILE A 210 -36.04 -8.88 -8.70
N ARG A 211 -37.27 -9.18 -9.14
CA ARG A 211 -37.58 -9.77 -10.43
C ARG A 211 -38.82 -9.10 -11.03
N GLU A 212 -39.04 -9.28 -12.32
CA GLU A 212 -40.27 -8.85 -12.97
C GLU A 212 -41.48 -9.50 -12.27
N GLY A 213 -42.55 -8.73 -12.06
CA GLY A 213 -43.76 -9.15 -11.32
C GLY A 213 -43.63 -8.98 -9.79
N PHE A 214 -42.52 -8.62 -9.22
CA PHE A 214 -42.38 -8.40 -7.77
C PHE A 214 -43.14 -7.14 -7.35
N PHE A 215 -43.86 -7.25 -6.23
CA PHE A 215 -44.34 -6.08 -5.51
C PHE A 215 -43.26 -5.52 -4.60
N VAL A 216 -43.04 -4.23 -4.67
CA VAL A 216 -41.99 -3.52 -3.91
C VAL A 216 -42.59 -2.41 -3.07
N GLN A 217 -41.94 -2.10 -1.96
CA GLN A 217 -42.36 -1.06 -1.02
C GLN A 217 -41.22 -0.08 -0.72
N PRO A 218 -41.51 1.18 -0.35
CA PRO A 218 -40.52 2.13 0.09
C PRO A 218 -39.60 1.56 1.19
N GLY A 219 -38.31 1.84 1.11
CA GLY A 219 -37.31 1.36 2.07
C GLY A 219 -36.72 -0.02 1.76
N SER A 220 -37.31 -0.80 0.83
CA SER A 220 -36.67 -2.03 0.36
C SER A 220 -35.55 -1.71 -0.63
N THR A 221 -34.38 -2.33 -0.47
CA THR A 221 -33.30 -2.24 -1.46
C THR A 221 -33.65 -3.11 -2.66
N LEU A 222 -33.78 -2.50 -3.84
CA LEU A 222 -34.05 -3.23 -5.08
C LEU A 222 -32.79 -3.84 -5.65
N MET A 223 -31.74 -3.02 -5.74
CA MET A 223 -30.41 -3.37 -6.21
C MET A 223 -29.37 -2.40 -5.68
N SER A 224 -28.12 -2.77 -5.78
CA SER A 224 -26.96 -1.90 -5.49
C SER A 224 -26.07 -1.83 -6.71
N ILE A 225 -25.52 -0.65 -6.99
CA ILE A 225 -24.62 -0.40 -8.13
C ILE A 225 -23.31 0.13 -7.55
N GLY A 226 -22.23 -0.60 -7.76
CA GLY A 226 -20.87 -0.22 -7.33
C GLY A 226 -20.03 0.25 -8.50
N ASP A 227 -19.36 1.38 -8.33
CA ASP A 227 -18.32 1.82 -9.25
C ASP A 227 -17.03 1.06 -8.94
N LEU A 228 -16.46 0.41 -9.95
CA LEU A 228 -15.22 -0.35 -9.84
C LEU A 228 -13.99 0.42 -10.37
N SER A 229 -14.08 1.72 -10.62
CA SER A 229 -12.92 2.54 -11.05
C SER A 229 -11.82 2.61 -9.99
N GLU A 230 -12.20 2.51 -8.75
CA GLU A 230 -11.35 2.30 -7.58
C GLU A 230 -11.90 1.17 -6.74
N VAL A 231 -11.03 0.47 -6.06
CA VAL A 231 -11.40 -0.61 -5.16
C VAL A 231 -10.71 -0.44 -3.81
N TRP A 232 -11.33 -0.92 -2.79
CA TRP A 232 -10.69 -1.09 -1.51
C TRP A 232 -10.07 -2.48 -1.41
N VAL A 233 -9.02 -2.59 -0.61
CA VAL A 233 -8.51 -3.87 -0.15
C VAL A 233 -8.48 -3.82 1.37
N GLU A 234 -9.23 -4.71 1.99
CA GLU A 234 -9.21 -4.89 3.43
C GLU A 234 -8.10 -5.89 3.79
N ALA A 235 -7.01 -5.37 4.31
CA ALA A 235 -5.88 -6.17 4.78
C ALA A 235 -5.98 -6.40 6.29
N GLU A 236 -5.50 -7.55 6.75
CA GLU A 236 -5.51 -7.93 8.17
C GLU A 236 -4.10 -7.87 8.74
N VAL A 237 -3.83 -6.91 9.61
CA VAL A 237 -2.52 -6.71 10.25
C VAL A 237 -2.57 -7.19 11.69
N PHE A 238 -1.61 -8.01 12.10
CA PHE A 238 -1.53 -8.49 13.47
C PHE A 238 -1.34 -7.35 14.48
N GLU A 239 -1.98 -7.45 15.65
CA GLU A 239 -1.93 -6.48 16.74
C GLU A 239 -0.52 -5.96 17.03
N ARG A 240 0.47 -6.88 17.10
CA ARG A 240 1.88 -6.54 17.38
C ARG A 240 2.53 -5.63 16.33
N GLN A 241 2.01 -5.61 15.10
CA GLN A 241 2.54 -4.85 13.97
C GLN A 241 1.70 -3.62 13.65
N ALA A 242 0.45 -3.58 14.15
CA ALA A 242 -0.50 -2.52 13.84
C ALA A 242 -0.02 -1.12 14.25
N GLY A 243 0.77 -1.02 15.33
CA GLY A 243 1.36 0.25 15.77
C GLY A 243 2.38 0.86 14.80
N GLN A 244 2.92 0.08 13.87
CA GLN A 244 3.88 0.53 12.87
C GLN A 244 3.19 1.06 11.60
N VAL A 245 1.91 0.74 11.40
CA VAL A 245 1.14 1.16 10.23
C VAL A 245 0.55 2.54 10.47
N LYS A 246 0.74 3.46 9.53
CA LYS A 246 0.18 4.81 9.58
C LYS A 246 -0.63 5.07 8.30
N THR A 247 -1.64 5.92 8.39
CA THR A 247 -2.36 6.40 7.19
C THR A 247 -1.40 7.09 6.24
N GLY A 248 -1.50 6.82 4.94
CA GLY A 248 -0.57 7.30 3.92
C GLY A 248 0.66 6.42 3.69
N THR A 249 0.86 5.37 4.49
CA THR A 249 1.95 4.40 4.27
C THR A 249 1.79 3.73 2.90
N THR A 250 2.87 3.69 2.13
CA THR A 250 2.89 3.02 0.82
C THR A 250 2.77 1.51 0.98
N VAL A 251 1.96 0.91 0.12
CA VAL A 251 1.74 -0.53 0.10
C VAL A 251 1.91 -1.08 -1.32
N THR A 252 2.39 -2.30 -1.41
CA THR A 252 2.46 -3.05 -2.66
C THR A 252 1.49 -4.21 -2.60
N MET A 253 0.66 -4.35 -3.62
CA MET A 253 -0.27 -5.48 -3.79
C MET A 253 0.19 -6.39 -4.90
N THR A 254 0.10 -7.69 -4.70
CA THR A 254 0.27 -8.72 -5.72
C THR A 254 -0.92 -9.67 -5.72
N LEU A 255 -1.23 -10.22 -6.88
CA LEU A 255 -2.35 -11.16 -7.07
C LEU A 255 -1.79 -12.48 -7.61
N ASP A 256 -2.16 -13.59 -6.99
CA ASP A 256 -1.66 -14.92 -7.39
C ASP A 256 -2.06 -15.29 -8.82
N TYR A 257 -3.22 -14.78 -9.30
CA TYR A 257 -3.70 -15.08 -10.64
C TYR A 257 -3.00 -14.27 -11.75
N LEU A 258 -2.21 -13.24 -11.38
CA LEU A 258 -1.39 -12.43 -12.29
C LEU A 258 0.07 -12.36 -11.79
N PRO A 259 0.80 -13.49 -11.86
CA PRO A 259 2.15 -13.55 -11.34
C PRO A 259 3.08 -12.56 -12.06
N GLY A 260 3.96 -11.93 -11.28
CA GLY A 260 4.93 -10.96 -11.79
C GLY A 260 4.41 -9.55 -11.99
N LYS A 261 3.14 -9.27 -11.65
CA LYS A 261 2.60 -7.91 -11.62
C LYS A 261 2.41 -7.47 -10.16
N SER A 262 2.74 -6.21 -9.91
CA SER A 262 2.52 -5.55 -8.63
C SER A 262 1.86 -4.18 -8.85
N TRP A 263 1.09 -3.75 -7.88
CA TRP A 263 0.40 -2.47 -7.89
C TRP A 263 0.70 -1.72 -6.60
N GLU A 264 0.93 -0.43 -6.73
CA GLU A 264 1.17 0.45 -5.62
C GLU A 264 -0.14 1.09 -5.15
N GLY A 265 -0.29 1.20 -3.86
CA GLY A 265 -1.41 1.84 -3.20
C GLY A 265 -0.98 2.50 -1.89
N GLN A 266 -1.94 2.95 -1.12
CA GLN A 266 -1.69 3.59 0.17
C GLN A 266 -2.67 3.10 1.22
N VAL A 267 -2.24 3.15 2.48
CA VAL A 267 -3.13 2.98 3.62
C VAL A 267 -4.06 4.17 3.69
N ASP A 268 -5.35 3.93 3.47
CA ASP A 268 -6.40 4.94 3.50
C ASP A 268 -6.97 5.10 4.93
N PHE A 269 -7.24 3.98 5.59
CA PHE A 269 -7.84 3.98 6.92
C PHE A 269 -7.41 2.76 7.74
N ILE A 270 -7.27 2.96 9.05
CA ILE A 270 -6.99 1.89 10.02
C ILE A 270 -8.21 1.79 10.92
N TYR A 271 -8.87 0.62 10.92
CA TYR A 271 -10.06 0.42 11.75
C TYR A 271 -9.69 0.44 13.24
N PRO A 272 -10.44 1.16 14.09
CA PRO A 272 -10.14 1.28 15.51
C PRO A 272 -10.51 0.03 16.33
N THR A 273 -10.94 -1.03 15.67
CA THR A 273 -11.41 -2.28 16.28
C THR A 273 -10.50 -3.43 15.94
N LEU A 274 -10.23 -4.27 16.93
CA LEU A 274 -9.49 -5.52 16.79
C LEU A 274 -10.48 -6.68 16.66
N ASP A 275 -10.24 -7.60 15.72
CA ASP A 275 -10.96 -8.86 15.69
C ASP A 275 -10.42 -9.79 16.78
N PRO A 276 -11.25 -10.18 17.78
CA PRO A 276 -10.79 -10.96 18.91
C PRO A 276 -10.43 -12.41 18.54
N LYS A 277 -10.90 -12.93 17.41
CA LYS A 277 -10.64 -14.31 16.97
C LYS A 277 -9.30 -14.42 16.26
N THR A 278 -9.01 -13.50 15.34
CA THR A 278 -7.78 -13.49 14.58
C THR A 278 -6.68 -12.67 15.23
N ARG A 279 -7.03 -11.79 16.18
CA ARG A 279 -6.15 -10.77 16.78
C ARG A 279 -5.49 -9.88 15.73
N THR A 280 -6.29 -9.50 14.73
CA THR A 280 -5.88 -8.61 13.67
C THR A 280 -6.65 -7.30 13.72
N VAL A 281 -6.02 -6.23 13.26
CA VAL A 281 -6.62 -4.95 12.96
C VAL A 281 -6.84 -4.90 11.46
N LYS A 282 -8.04 -4.55 11.03
CA LYS A 282 -8.31 -4.31 9.62
C LYS A 282 -7.69 -2.98 9.20
N VAL A 283 -7.04 -3.00 8.04
CA VAL A 283 -6.46 -1.83 7.40
C VAL A 283 -7.05 -1.72 5.99
N ARG A 284 -7.66 -0.59 5.71
CA ARG A 284 -8.23 -0.29 4.40
C ARG A 284 -7.18 0.35 3.52
N LEU A 285 -6.98 -0.24 2.36
CA LEU A 285 -6.06 0.22 1.34
C LEU A 285 -6.86 0.62 0.12
N ARG A 286 -6.42 1.64 -0.62
CA ARG A 286 -7.07 2.13 -1.82
C ARG A 286 -6.20 1.89 -3.04
N PHE A 287 -6.81 1.31 -4.09
CA PHE A 287 -6.17 1.03 -5.36
C PHE A 287 -7.01 1.51 -6.53
N ARG A 288 -6.37 2.10 -7.54
CA ARG A 288 -7.01 2.43 -8.81
C ARG A 288 -7.20 1.16 -9.63
N ASN A 289 -8.33 1.06 -10.31
CA ASN A 289 -8.71 -0.10 -11.12
C ASN A 289 -9.17 0.30 -12.52
N GLU A 290 -8.34 1.11 -13.19
CA GLU A 290 -8.65 1.66 -14.53
C GLU A 290 -8.88 0.54 -15.56
N ASP A 291 -8.14 -0.56 -15.46
CA ASP A 291 -8.24 -1.71 -16.38
C ASP A 291 -9.34 -2.72 -15.99
N GLY A 292 -10.06 -2.51 -14.88
CA GLY A 292 -11.08 -3.43 -14.39
C GLY A 292 -10.55 -4.81 -13.96
N ILE A 293 -9.26 -4.89 -13.65
CA ILE A 293 -8.57 -6.14 -13.29
C ILE A 293 -9.01 -6.63 -11.91
N PHE A 294 -9.17 -5.70 -10.97
CA PHE A 294 -9.54 -6.01 -9.59
C PHE A 294 -11.04 -6.24 -9.51
N LYS A 295 -11.40 -7.43 -9.07
CA LYS A 295 -12.81 -7.80 -8.85
C LYS A 295 -13.01 -8.01 -7.35
N PRO A 296 -14.14 -7.55 -6.80
CA PRO A 296 -14.48 -7.80 -5.40
C PRO A 296 -14.38 -9.30 -5.04
N ASN A 297 -13.99 -9.56 -3.81
CA ASN A 297 -13.67 -10.87 -3.25
C ASN A 297 -12.40 -11.55 -3.79
N MET A 298 -11.59 -10.88 -4.61
CA MET A 298 -10.26 -11.40 -4.95
C MET A 298 -9.34 -11.36 -3.74
N PHE A 299 -8.56 -12.42 -3.59
CA PHE A 299 -7.49 -12.52 -2.61
C PHE A 299 -6.24 -11.78 -3.12
N ALA A 300 -5.63 -11.00 -2.25
CA ALA A 300 -4.43 -10.23 -2.54
C ALA A 300 -3.37 -10.44 -1.46
N GLN A 301 -2.11 -10.52 -1.87
CA GLN A 301 -0.97 -10.44 -0.97
C GLN A 301 -0.54 -8.97 -0.88
N ILE A 302 -0.35 -8.49 0.34
CA ILE A 302 -0.06 -7.08 0.63
C ILE A 302 1.26 -6.98 1.36
N THR A 303 2.15 -6.13 0.87
CA THR A 303 3.36 -5.71 1.56
C THR A 303 3.21 -4.24 1.95
N ILE A 304 3.23 -3.95 3.24
CA ILE A 304 3.16 -2.59 3.79
C ILE A 304 4.59 -2.16 4.12
N HIS A 305 5.04 -1.06 3.51
CA HIS A 305 6.40 -0.53 3.67
C HIS A 305 6.44 0.45 4.84
N THR A 306 6.76 -0.04 6.02
CA THR A 306 6.88 0.82 7.20
C THR A 306 8.28 1.42 7.25
N ASN A 307 8.36 2.76 7.19
CA ASN A 307 9.62 3.47 7.39
C ASN A 307 9.80 3.70 8.89
N ASP A 308 10.63 2.90 9.55
CA ASP A 308 11.15 3.22 10.89
C ASP A 308 12.23 4.32 10.78
N ASN A 309 11.81 5.55 10.43
CA ASN A 309 12.70 6.71 10.44
C ASN A 309 12.67 7.48 11.77
N GLU A 310 12.29 6.83 12.88
CA GLU A 310 12.34 7.44 14.22
C GLU A 310 13.00 6.48 15.20
N GLN A 311 14.37 6.39 15.15
CA GLN A 311 15.20 6.13 16.34
C GLN A 311 16.57 6.79 16.18
#